data_5675336c1c4c022d61439f1efb0f8534
#
_entry.id   5675336c1c4c022d61439f1efb0f8534
#
_cell.length_a   1.000
_cell.length_b   1.000
_cell.length_c   1.000
_cell.angle_alpha   90.00
_cell.angle_beta   90.00
_cell.angle_gamma   90.00
#
_symmetry.space_group_name_H-M   'P 1'
#
loop_
_entity.id
_entity.type
_entity.pdbx_description
1 polymer ?
#
loop_
_entity_poly.entity_id
_entity_poly.type
_entity_poly.pdbx_seq_one_letter_code
_entity_poly.pdbx_strand_id
1 'polypeptide(L)'
;MKKNNSILIAELGGTNARLSVTEKGNSLSESKQYLLSDFTSIEALFDKYFEEINQVVPKGIIGVAAPVIDDEIRFTNNDIKFNQKTLKNKMFPEGLMVLNDLELQAYAIEGLSNDEIIRIGQVKEEKK
;
A
#
# COMPACT_ATOMS: atom_id res chain seq x y z
N MET A 1 1.81 21.20 15.61
CA MET A 1 2.48 20.19 14.76
C MET A 1 1.69 19.97 13.48
N LYS A 2 2.39 19.92 12.39
CA LYS A 2 1.73 19.77 11.10
C LYS A 2 1.22 18.34 10.92
N LYS A 3 -0.05 18.20 10.56
CA LYS A 3 -0.63 16.89 10.32
C LYS A 3 -0.17 16.34 8.99
N ASN A 4 0.24 15.10 8.98
CA ASN A 4 0.67 14.43 7.76
C ASN A 4 -0.54 13.89 6.99
N ASN A 5 -0.79 14.43 5.80
CA ASN A 5 -1.90 14.01 4.95
C ASN A 5 -1.45 13.09 3.82
N SER A 6 -0.21 12.64 3.87
CA SER A 6 0.33 11.76 2.84
C SER A 6 -0.23 10.36 2.95
N ILE A 7 -0.32 9.69 1.80
CA ILE A 7 -0.75 8.29 1.72
C ILE A 7 0.31 7.54 0.91
N LEU A 8 0.77 6.42 1.43
CA LEU A 8 1.65 5.53 0.70
C LEU A 8 0.82 4.74 -0.31
N ILE A 9 1.31 4.69 -1.55
CA ILE A 9 0.72 3.85 -2.59
C ILE A 9 1.76 2.79 -2.94
N ALA A 10 1.44 1.55 -2.72
CA ALA A 10 2.36 0.45 -3.00
C ALA A 10 1.73 -0.51 -4.01
N GLU A 11 2.50 -0.88 -5.03
CA GLU A 11 2.10 -1.90 -6.01
C GLU A 11 3.06 -3.06 -5.86
N LEU A 12 2.55 -4.18 -5.38
CA LEU A 12 3.37 -5.36 -5.11
C LEU A 12 3.06 -6.44 -6.15
N GLY A 13 3.99 -6.65 -7.06
CA GLY A 13 3.89 -7.71 -8.05
C GLY A 13 4.54 -9.00 -7.57
N GLY A 14 4.74 -9.93 -8.49
CA GLY A 14 5.41 -11.19 -8.16
C GLY A 14 6.90 -11.05 -7.93
N THR A 15 7.52 -10.04 -8.53
CA THR A 15 8.97 -9.84 -8.51
C THR A 15 9.34 -8.46 -7.98
N ASN A 16 8.61 -7.44 -8.37
CA ASN A 16 8.95 -6.06 -8.06
C ASN A 16 7.89 -5.39 -7.20
N ALA A 17 8.32 -4.40 -6.44
CA ALA A 17 7.43 -3.52 -5.69
C ALA A 17 7.71 -2.09 -6.10
N ARG A 18 6.66 -1.32 -6.33
CA ARG A 18 6.78 0.11 -6.59
C ARG A 18 6.06 0.86 -5.48
N LEU A 19 6.77 1.79 -4.84
CA LEU A 19 6.23 2.56 -3.74
C LEU A 19 6.30 4.03 -4.08
N SER A 20 5.25 4.76 -3.74
CA SER A 20 5.14 6.19 -3.98
C SER A 20 4.35 6.82 -2.85
N VAL A 21 4.39 8.13 -2.77
CA VAL A 21 3.59 8.89 -1.81
C VAL A 21 2.73 9.88 -2.57
N THR A 22 1.49 10.05 -2.14
CA THR A 22 0.62 11.05 -2.70
C THR A 22 0.05 11.93 -1.58
N GLU A 23 -0.16 13.19 -1.87
CA GLU A 23 -0.76 14.13 -0.94
C GLU A 23 -1.98 14.74 -1.63
N LYS A 24 -3.14 14.60 -0.98
CA LYS A 24 -4.38 15.21 -1.46
C LYS A 24 -4.80 14.76 -2.86
N GLY A 25 -4.46 13.53 -3.23
CA GLY A 25 -4.89 12.98 -4.50
C GLY A 25 -4.21 13.54 -5.74
N ASN A 26 -3.14 14.27 -5.54
CA ASN A 26 -2.39 14.84 -6.65
C ASN A 26 -1.42 13.80 -7.20
N SER A 27 -0.40 14.27 -7.89
CA SER A 27 0.57 13.38 -8.50
C SER A 27 1.32 12.56 -7.44
N LEU A 28 1.82 11.41 -7.86
CA LEU A 28 2.68 10.58 -7.03
C LEU A 28 4.07 11.20 -6.96
N SER A 29 4.70 11.10 -5.80
CA SER A 29 6.06 11.56 -5.60
C SER A 29 6.85 10.48 -4.87
N GLU A 30 8.17 10.69 -4.78
CA GLU A 30 9.08 9.76 -4.11
C GLU A 30 8.97 8.33 -4.62
N SER A 31 8.72 8.16 -5.92
CA SER A 31 8.55 6.84 -6.51
C SER A 31 9.86 6.07 -6.52
N LYS A 32 9.83 4.85 -5.97
CA LYS A 32 10.98 3.95 -5.94
C LYS A 32 10.54 2.55 -6.26
N GLN A 33 11.44 1.78 -6.85
CA GLN A 33 11.17 0.40 -7.20
C GLN A 33 12.17 -0.52 -6.52
N TYR A 34 11.68 -1.66 -6.04
CA TYR A 34 12.49 -2.61 -5.30
C TYR A 34 12.25 -4.01 -5.83
N LEU A 35 13.24 -4.88 -5.66
CA LEU A 35 13.07 -6.31 -5.88
C LEU A 35 12.56 -6.92 -4.58
N LEU A 36 11.45 -7.64 -4.67
CA LEU A 36 10.89 -8.27 -3.48
C LEU A 36 11.84 -9.29 -2.86
N SER A 37 12.66 -9.95 -3.70
CA SER A 37 13.61 -10.93 -3.21
C SER A 37 14.71 -10.34 -2.34
N ASP A 38 14.88 -9.02 -2.34
CA ASP A 38 15.87 -8.37 -1.48
C ASP A 38 15.40 -8.23 -0.03
N PHE A 39 14.17 -8.62 0.26
CA PHE A 39 13.58 -8.39 1.58
C PHE A 39 13.03 -9.69 2.16
N THR A 40 13.14 -9.83 3.47
CA THR A 40 12.63 -11.02 4.16
C THR A 40 11.17 -10.88 4.54
N SER A 41 10.64 -9.64 4.54
CA SER A 41 9.26 -9.38 4.89
C SER A 41 8.78 -8.09 4.24
N ILE A 42 7.46 -7.91 4.19
CA ILE A 42 6.87 -6.68 3.70
C ILE A 42 7.23 -5.51 4.62
N GLU A 43 7.27 -5.75 5.92
CA GLU A 43 7.63 -4.71 6.87
C GLU A 43 9.03 -4.19 6.60
N ALA A 44 9.97 -5.08 6.28
CA ALA A 44 11.34 -4.68 5.96
C ALA A 44 11.38 -3.80 4.71
N LEU A 45 10.55 -4.11 3.72
CA LEU A 45 10.44 -3.29 2.51
C LEU A 45 9.97 -1.88 2.83
N PHE A 46 8.90 -1.75 3.62
CA PHE A 46 8.37 -0.44 3.97
C PHE A 46 9.34 0.34 4.85
N ASP A 47 10.02 -0.33 5.78
CA ASP A 47 11.04 0.33 6.61
C ASP A 47 12.16 0.91 5.74
N LYS A 48 12.61 0.16 4.75
CA LYS A 48 13.64 0.64 3.84
C LYS A 48 13.17 1.86 3.05
N TYR A 49 11.95 1.80 2.55
CA TYR A 49 11.38 2.90 1.79
C TYR A 49 11.27 4.17 2.64
N PHE A 50 10.71 4.04 3.85
CA PHE A 50 10.56 5.19 4.74
C PHE A 50 11.92 5.79 5.11
N GLU A 51 12.92 4.94 5.31
CA GLU A 51 14.26 5.41 5.59
C GLU A 51 14.81 6.22 4.41
N GLU A 52 14.62 5.73 3.19
CA GLU A 52 15.17 6.39 2.01
C GLU A 52 14.49 7.71 1.69
N ILE A 53 13.19 7.82 1.95
CA ILE A 53 12.49 9.08 1.72
C ILE A 53 12.50 10.00 2.95
N ASN A 54 13.09 9.52 4.04
CA ASN A 54 13.20 10.26 5.30
C ASN A 54 11.84 10.72 5.82
N GLN A 55 10.87 9.82 5.79
CA GLN A 55 9.50 10.14 6.15
C GLN A 55 8.76 8.85 6.51
N VAL A 56 7.92 8.91 7.54
CA VAL A 56 7.02 7.80 7.88
C VAL A 56 5.61 8.21 7.46
N VAL A 57 4.93 7.31 6.74
CA VAL A 57 3.59 7.59 6.23
C VAL A 57 2.63 6.59 6.87
N PRO A 58 1.78 7.03 7.80
CA PRO A 58 0.95 6.10 8.60
C PRO A 58 -0.33 5.62 7.93
N LYS A 59 -0.59 6.04 6.70
CA LYS A 59 -1.73 5.54 5.91
C LYS A 59 -1.20 4.90 4.65
N GLY A 60 -1.79 3.79 4.24
CA GLY A 60 -1.32 3.08 3.06
C GLY A 60 -2.42 2.45 2.25
N ILE A 61 -2.20 2.41 0.94
CA ILE A 61 -3.03 1.68 -0.01
C ILE A 61 -2.09 0.76 -0.76
N ILE A 62 -2.35 -0.54 -0.70
CA ILE A 62 -1.48 -1.54 -1.29
C ILE A 62 -2.25 -2.32 -2.34
N GLY A 63 -1.76 -2.32 -3.58
CA GLY A 63 -2.26 -3.19 -4.63
C GLY A 63 -1.38 -4.41 -4.73
N VAL A 64 -1.98 -5.59 -4.72
CA VAL A 64 -1.23 -6.85 -4.75
C VAL A 64 -1.62 -7.68 -5.96
N ALA A 65 -0.63 -8.33 -6.55
CA ALA A 65 -0.86 -9.27 -7.64
C ALA A 65 -1.19 -10.65 -7.06
N ALA A 66 -2.26 -10.67 -6.26
CA ALA A 66 -2.71 -11.86 -5.56
C ALA A 66 -4.18 -11.67 -5.19
N PRO A 67 -4.92 -12.76 -5.01
CA PRO A 67 -6.31 -12.63 -4.55
C PRO A 67 -6.36 -12.01 -3.14
N VAL A 68 -7.30 -11.11 -2.94
CA VAL A 68 -7.55 -10.50 -1.63
C VAL A 68 -8.87 -11.05 -1.12
N ILE A 69 -8.79 -12.17 -0.40
CA ILE A 69 -9.95 -12.91 0.05
C ILE A 69 -10.20 -12.71 1.54
N ASP A 70 -9.12 -12.71 2.32
CA ASP A 70 -9.22 -12.52 3.76
C ASP A 70 -8.03 -11.68 4.23
N ASP A 71 -7.73 -11.71 5.51
CA ASP A 71 -6.66 -10.87 6.06
C ASP A 71 -5.26 -11.33 5.69
N GLU A 72 -5.11 -12.58 5.27
CA GLU A 72 -3.81 -13.13 4.91
C GLU A 72 -3.59 -13.00 3.41
N ILE A 73 -2.51 -12.34 3.02
CA ILE A 73 -2.15 -12.15 1.62
C ILE A 73 -0.93 -13.01 1.32
N ARG A 74 -1.05 -13.86 0.31
CA ARG A 74 0.03 -14.74 -0.12
C ARG A 74 0.28 -14.55 -1.60
N PHE A 75 1.55 -14.39 -1.97
CA PHE A 75 1.93 -14.30 -3.37
C PHE A 75 2.22 -15.70 -3.91
N THR A 76 1.85 -15.94 -5.16
CA THR A 76 2.05 -17.24 -5.79
C THR A 76 3.46 -17.43 -6.29
N ASN A 77 4.19 -16.35 -6.58
CA ASN A 77 5.49 -16.41 -7.22
C ASN A 77 6.67 -16.16 -6.29
N ASN A 78 6.42 -16.02 -4.99
CA ASN A 78 7.48 -15.84 -4.01
C ASN A 78 6.96 -16.29 -2.65
N ASP A 79 7.84 -16.26 -1.65
CA ASP A 79 7.49 -16.73 -0.31
C ASP A 79 6.94 -15.63 0.58
N ILE A 80 6.72 -14.45 0.04
CA ILE A 80 6.25 -13.33 0.83
C ILE A 80 4.75 -13.49 1.12
N LYS A 81 4.41 -13.31 2.37
CA LYS A 81 3.02 -13.27 2.81
C LYS A 81 2.93 -12.28 3.94
N PHE A 82 1.75 -11.72 4.13
CA PHE A 82 1.53 -10.83 5.25
C PHE A 82 0.06 -10.83 5.66
N ASN A 83 -0.17 -10.44 6.90
CA ASN A 83 -1.52 -10.32 7.44
C ASN A 83 -1.89 -8.84 7.47
N GLN A 84 -3.05 -8.50 6.91
CA GLN A 84 -3.48 -7.11 6.80
C GLN A 84 -3.61 -6.43 8.15
N LYS A 85 -4.19 -7.12 9.13
CA LYS A 85 -4.39 -6.53 10.46
C LYS A 85 -3.07 -6.27 11.16
N THR A 86 -2.15 -7.21 11.06
CA THR A 86 -0.82 -7.07 11.66
C THR A 86 -0.08 -5.90 11.01
N LEU A 87 -0.12 -5.84 9.69
CA LEU A 87 0.57 -4.76 8.96
C LEU A 87 -0.02 -3.41 9.31
N LYS A 88 -1.35 -3.32 9.37
CA LYS A 88 -2.01 -2.07 9.76
C LYS A 88 -1.54 -1.62 11.14
N ASN A 89 -1.55 -2.52 12.10
CA ASN A 89 -1.18 -2.18 13.48
C ASN A 89 0.28 -1.75 13.60
N LYS A 90 1.16 -2.37 12.83
CA LYS A 90 2.60 -2.07 12.91
C LYS A 90 3.00 -0.85 12.11
N MET A 91 2.46 -0.68 10.91
CA MET A 91 2.99 0.29 9.95
C MET A 91 1.99 1.35 9.54
N PHE A 92 0.70 1.03 9.55
CA PHE A 92 -0.31 1.94 9.03
C PHE A 92 -1.47 2.12 10.01
N PRO A 93 -1.17 2.61 11.22
CA PRO A 93 -2.21 2.71 12.25
C PRO A 93 -3.34 3.67 11.92
N GLU A 94 -3.13 4.60 10.98
CA GLU A 94 -4.16 5.56 10.61
C GLU A 94 -5.03 5.08 9.46
N GLY A 95 -4.68 3.96 8.83
CA GLY A 95 -5.50 3.36 7.81
C GLY A 95 -4.70 2.52 6.84
N LEU A 96 -5.24 1.37 6.48
CA LEU A 96 -4.65 0.49 5.47
C LEU A 96 -5.76 -0.10 4.62
N MET A 97 -5.58 -0.03 3.31
CA MET A 97 -6.47 -0.67 2.37
C MET A 97 -5.63 -1.54 1.44
N VAL A 98 -6.01 -2.81 1.30
CA VAL A 98 -5.32 -3.72 0.40
C VAL A 98 -6.29 -4.12 -0.70
N LEU A 99 -5.86 -3.92 -1.94
CA LEU A 99 -6.66 -4.18 -3.13
C LEU A 99 -5.93 -5.14 -4.05
N ASN A 100 -6.68 -5.84 -4.89
CA ASN A 100 -6.07 -6.50 -6.04
C ASN A 100 -5.45 -5.44 -6.94
N ASP A 101 -4.35 -5.76 -7.63
CA ASP A 101 -3.64 -4.78 -8.45
C ASP A 101 -4.51 -4.21 -9.57
N LEU A 102 -5.43 -5.00 -10.11
CA LEU A 102 -6.34 -4.50 -11.14
C LEU A 102 -7.31 -3.48 -10.58
N GLU A 103 -7.79 -3.69 -9.35
CA GLU A 103 -8.64 -2.71 -8.69
C GLU A 103 -7.91 -1.39 -8.47
N LEU A 104 -6.67 -1.47 -8.01
CA LEU A 104 -5.87 -0.26 -7.78
C LEU A 104 -5.64 0.49 -9.08
N GLN A 105 -5.33 -0.21 -10.16
CA GLN A 105 -5.11 0.42 -11.45
C GLN A 105 -6.38 1.10 -11.97
N ALA A 106 -7.54 0.49 -11.76
CA ALA A 106 -8.80 1.08 -12.18
C ALA A 106 -9.03 2.43 -11.49
N TYR A 107 -8.77 2.50 -10.19
CA TYR A 107 -8.93 3.76 -9.47
C TYR A 107 -7.91 4.80 -9.94
N ALA A 108 -6.69 4.39 -10.21
CA ALA A 108 -5.64 5.30 -10.69
C ALA A 108 -6.00 5.88 -12.07
N ILE A 109 -6.55 5.06 -12.96
CA ILE A 109 -6.95 5.50 -14.29
C ILE A 109 -8.06 6.55 -14.20
N GLU A 110 -8.98 6.39 -13.25
CA GLU A 110 -10.07 7.34 -13.06
C GLU A 110 -9.61 8.65 -12.42
N GLY A 111 -8.37 8.70 -11.94
CA GLY A 111 -7.82 9.92 -11.37
C GLY A 111 -8.45 10.30 -10.04
N LEU A 112 -8.73 9.31 -9.21
CA LEU A 112 -9.37 9.57 -7.94
C LEU A 112 -8.45 10.35 -6.98
N SER A 113 -9.06 11.22 -6.19
CA SER A 113 -8.36 11.94 -5.14
C SER A 113 -8.08 11.01 -3.96
N ASN A 114 -7.20 11.44 -3.05
CA ASN A 114 -6.92 10.71 -1.82
C ASN A 114 -8.20 10.43 -1.04
N ASP A 115 -9.06 11.44 -0.94
CA ASP A 115 -10.29 11.31 -0.18
C ASP A 115 -11.23 10.28 -0.79
N GLU A 116 -11.29 10.25 -2.12
CA GLU A 116 -12.12 9.29 -2.82
C GLU A 116 -11.62 7.87 -2.62
N ILE A 117 -10.30 7.67 -2.69
CA ILE A 117 -9.70 6.35 -2.50
C ILE A 117 -9.96 5.85 -1.07
N ILE A 118 -9.79 6.71 -0.10
CA ILE A 118 -10.03 6.36 1.31
C ILE A 118 -11.50 6.02 1.53
N ARG A 119 -12.39 6.79 0.93
CA ARG A 119 -13.82 6.55 1.05
C ARG A 119 -14.22 5.20 0.48
N ILE A 120 -13.63 4.83 -0.66
CA ILE A 120 -13.87 3.52 -1.26
C ILE A 120 -13.41 2.42 -0.32
N GLY A 121 -12.26 2.59 0.30
CA GLY A 121 -11.75 1.64 1.27
C GLY A 121 -12.68 1.45 2.45
N GLN A 122 -13.24 2.53 2.97
CA GLN A 122 -14.19 2.48 4.07
C GLN A 122 -15.46 1.73 3.66
N VAL A 123 -15.95 1.97 2.47
CA VAL A 123 -17.12 1.27 1.97
C VAL A 123 -16.85 -0.23 1.86
N LYS A 124 -15.68 -0.60 1.36
CA LYS A 124 -15.32 -2.02 1.27
C LYS A 124 -15.26 -2.67 2.65
N GLU A 125 -14.75 -1.98 3.63
CA GLU A 125 -14.71 -2.50 4.99
C GLU A 125 -16.10 -2.69 5.57
N GLU A 126 -16.99 -1.76 5.32
CA GLU A 126 -18.36 -1.83 5.82
C GLU A 126 -19.15 -2.97 5.20
N LYS A 127 -18.78 -3.42 4.03
CA LYS A 127 -19.50 -4.48 3.32
C LYS A 127 -19.12 -5.89 3.76
N LYS A 128 -18.21 -6.02 4.66
CA LYS A 128 -17.82 -7.34 5.14
C LYS A 128 -18.94 -8.07 5.85
#